data_abd31345cefdb2ee443d7e4141c86ba7
#
_entry.id   abd31345cefdb2ee443d7e4141c86ba7
#
_cell.length_a   1.000
_cell.length_b   1.000
_cell.length_c   1.000
_cell.angle_alpha   90.00
_cell.angle_beta   90.00
_cell.angle_gamma   90.00
#
_symmetry.space_group_name_H-M   'P 1'
#
loop_
_entity.id
_entity.type
_entity.pdbx_description
1 polymer ?
#
loop_
_entity_poly.entity_id
_entity_poly.type
_entity_poly.pdbx_seq_one_letter_code
_entity_poly.pdbx_strand_id
1 'polypeptide(L)'
;DSKERAIGSPIVAGDLVIGSCGFFTKLKHIVALRPKGNQMEEVWRIEKSVPHIPTPLLLGENIFLWNDLGIVTCANAATGKVHWSERAVRSGKFFGSPVAADGNIYCAEARGKIVVLRGDGEFEKLAENDLGEQCHSTPAIANGVMYVRTYQTLYSISK
;
A
#
# COMPACT_ATOMS: atom_id res chain seq x y z
N ASP A 1 -5.03 -22.42 -4.46
CA ASP A 1 -6.05 -22.75 -3.44
C ASP A 1 -5.57 -22.19 -2.10
N SER A 2 -5.84 -20.90 -1.87
CA SER A 2 -5.39 -20.21 -0.66
C SER A 2 -6.44 -20.41 0.43
N LYS A 3 -6.11 -21.16 1.47
CA LYS A 3 -6.90 -21.28 2.71
C LYS A 3 -6.72 -20.05 3.63
N GLU A 4 -5.97 -19.05 3.19
CA GLU A 4 -5.56 -17.88 3.96
C GLU A 4 -6.44 -16.67 3.61
N ARG A 5 -6.45 -15.67 4.51
CA ARG A 5 -7.23 -14.45 4.33
C ARG A 5 -6.68 -13.60 3.18
N ALA A 6 -7.58 -13.03 2.39
CA ALA A 6 -7.33 -11.89 1.51
C ALA A 6 -8.10 -10.70 2.07
N ILE A 7 -7.41 -9.64 2.51
CA ILE A 7 -8.03 -8.45 3.13
C ILE A 7 -7.89 -7.25 2.20
N GLY A 8 -6.68 -7.01 1.65
CA GLY A 8 -6.46 -5.95 0.67
C GLY A 8 -7.28 -6.18 -0.59
N SER A 9 -7.81 -5.11 -1.15
CA SER A 9 -8.55 -5.17 -2.42
C SER A 9 -7.62 -5.54 -3.57
N PRO A 10 -8.06 -6.33 -4.56
CA PRO A 10 -7.30 -6.49 -5.80
C PRO A 10 -7.29 -5.17 -6.57
N ILE A 11 -6.20 -4.95 -7.30
CA ILE A 11 -6.03 -3.80 -8.20
C ILE A 11 -5.76 -4.27 -9.62
N VAL A 12 -6.00 -3.39 -10.59
CA VAL A 12 -5.74 -3.66 -12.02
C VAL A 12 -4.54 -2.81 -12.47
N ALA A 13 -3.57 -3.44 -13.12
CA ALA A 13 -2.40 -2.80 -13.73
C ALA A 13 -2.24 -3.30 -15.17
N GLY A 14 -2.71 -2.50 -16.14
CA GLY A 14 -2.78 -2.93 -17.53
C GLY A 14 -3.72 -4.14 -17.71
N ASP A 15 -3.17 -5.24 -18.19
CA ASP A 15 -3.88 -6.52 -18.35
C ASP A 15 -3.76 -7.47 -17.15
N LEU A 16 -3.15 -7.00 -16.06
CA LEU A 16 -2.92 -7.80 -14.85
C LEU A 16 -3.92 -7.45 -13.75
N VAL A 17 -4.37 -8.49 -13.04
CA VAL A 17 -5.07 -8.37 -11.76
C VAL A 17 -4.08 -8.74 -10.65
N ILE A 18 -3.84 -7.82 -9.72
CA ILE A 18 -2.86 -7.99 -8.66
C ILE A 18 -3.58 -8.06 -7.32
N GLY A 19 -3.31 -9.10 -6.54
CA GLY A 19 -3.94 -9.30 -5.24
C GLY A 19 -2.96 -9.84 -4.21
N SER A 20 -3.21 -9.50 -2.93
CA SER A 20 -2.46 -10.01 -1.79
C SER A 20 -3.22 -11.13 -1.11
N CYS A 21 -2.50 -12.09 -0.58
CA CYS A 21 -3.03 -13.22 0.17
C CYS A 21 -2.07 -13.60 1.31
N GLY A 22 -2.62 -14.20 2.34
CA GLY A 22 -1.86 -14.72 3.47
C GLY A 22 -2.19 -14.00 4.78
N PHE A 23 -1.88 -14.68 5.88
CA PHE A 23 -2.06 -14.17 7.25
C PHE A 23 -0.70 -14.17 7.97
N PHE A 24 -0.65 -14.29 9.29
CA PHE A 24 0.60 -14.31 10.08
C PHE A 24 1.53 -15.48 9.76
N THR A 25 1.14 -16.38 8.87
CA THR A 25 1.91 -17.55 8.47
C THR A 25 2.96 -17.24 7.41
N LYS A 26 3.77 -18.23 7.06
CA LYS A 26 4.85 -18.15 6.07
C LYS A 26 4.35 -17.99 4.61
N LEU A 27 3.03 -17.87 4.39
CA LEU A 27 2.40 -17.90 3.06
C LEU A 27 1.95 -16.53 2.55
N LYS A 28 2.35 -15.43 3.21
CA LYS A 28 2.08 -14.08 2.68
C LYS A 28 2.71 -13.89 1.31
N HIS A 29 1.90 -13.50 0.35
CA HIS A 29 2.39 -13.13 -0.97
C HIS A 29 1.47 -12.13 -1.65
N ILE A 30 2.00 -11.45 -2.63
CA ILE A 30 1.25 -10.72 -3.63
C ILE A 30 1.51 -11.38 -4.98
N VAL A 31 0.47 -11.52 -5.79
CA VAL A 31 0.53 -12.20 -7.07
C VAL A 31 -0.13 -11.36 -8.14
N ALA A 32 0.48 -11.31 -9.32
CA ALA A 32 -0.13 -10.76 -10.52
C ALA A 32 -0.58 -11.89 -11.43
N LEU A 33 -1.82 -11.81 -11.82
CA LEU A 33 -2.50 -12.78 -12.66
C LEU A 33 -2.97 -12.13 -13.96
N ARG A 34 -2.81 -12.83 -15.07
CA ARG A 34 -3.34 -12.42 -16.37
C ARG A 34 -4.54 -13.29 -16.74
N PRO A 35 -5.69 -12.72 -17.10
CA PRO A 35 -6.82 -13.47 -17.64
C PRO A 35 -6.44 -14.15 -18.97
N LYS A 36 -6.75 -15.45 -19.11
CA LYS A 36 -6.51 -16.25 -20.32
C LYS A 36 -7.68 -17.18 -20.57
N GLY A 37 -8.66 -16.70 -21.31
CA GLY A 37 -9.94 -17.40 -21.46
C GLY A 37 -10.65 -17.51 -20.10
N ASN A 38 -10.96 -18.74 -19.68
CA ASN A 38 -11.62 -19.03 -18.39
C ASN A 38 -10.62 -19.30 -17.24
N GLN A 39 -9.34 -19.03 -17.46
CA GLN A 39 -8.28 -19.29 -16.47
C GLN A 39 -7.51 -18.02 -16.17
N MET A 40 -6.75 -18.05 -15.06
CA MET A 40 -5.81 -17.00 -14.68
C MET A 40 -4.39 -17.59 -14.73
N GLU A 41 -3.50 -16.92 -15.45
CA GLU A 41 -2.08 -17.28 -15.55
C GLU A 41 -1.28 -16.41 -14.57
N GLU A 42 -0.49 -17.03 -13.71
CA GLU A 42 0.43 -16.30 -12.82
C GLU A 42 1.59 -15.73 -13.64
N VAL A 43 1.77 -14.41 -13.58
CA VAL A 43 2.83 -13.68 -14.29
C VAL A 43 4.02 -13.46 -13.38
N TRP A 44 3.77 -13.01 -12.14
CA TRP A 44 4.82 -12.84 -11.14
C TRP A 44 4.26 -12.94 -9.71
N ARG A 45 5.17 -13.18 -8.77
CA ARG A 45 4.87 -13.27 -7.33
C ARG A 45 5.95 -12.62 -6.51
N ILE A 46 5.57 -11.91 -5.44
CA ILE A 46 6.47 -11.37 -4.41
C ILE A 46 6.03 -11.95 -3.05
N GLU A 47 6.98 -12.47 -2.28
CA GLU A 47 6.70 -13.15 -0.99
C GLU A 47 7.32 -12.44 0.21
N LYS A 48 8.23 -11.48 -0.03
CA LYS A 48 8.92 -10.75 1.04
C LYS A 48 8.34 -9.36 1.22
N SER A 49 8.19 -8.95 2.49
CA SER A 49 7.76 -7.58 2.89
C SER A 49 6.43 -7.13 2.27
N VAL A 50 5.54 -8.07 2.00
CA VAL A 50 4.24 -7.80 1.37
C VAL A 50 3.18 -7.41 2.39
N PRO A 51 2.17 -6.61 2.00
CA PRO A 51 1.05 -6.24 2.85
C PRO A 51 0.14 -7.44 3.14
N HIS A 52 -0.52 -7.38 4.30
CA HIS A 52 -1.63 -8.25 4.63
C HIS A 52 -2.96 -7.47 4.63
N ILE A 53 -2.97 -6.27 5.24
CA ILE A 53 -4.17 -5.43 5.35
C ILE A 53 -4.17 -4.32 4.29
N PRO A 54 -3.11 -3.49 4.16
CA PRO A 54 -3.14 -2.41 3.18
C PRO A 54 -3.28 -2.92 1.75
N THR A 55 -4.15 -2.29 0.99
CA THR A 55 -4.26 -2.51 -0.46
C THR A 55 -3.01 -1.94 -1.14
N PRO A 56 -2.41 -2.64 -2.10
CA PRO A 56 -1.32 -2.10 -2.91
C PRO A 56 -1.71 -0.83 -3.65
N LEU A 57 -0.77 0.10 -3.83
CA LEU A 57 -0.96 1.32 -4.59
C LEU A 57 -0.24 1.24 -5.93
N LEU A 58 -0.98 1.38 -7.02
CA LEU A 58 -0.40 1.56 -8.37
C LEU A 58 -0.22 3.06 -8.64
N LEU A 59 1.00 3.46 -9.02
CA LEU A 59 1.32 4.83 -9.41
C LEU A 59 2.27 4.80 -10.61
N GLY A 60 1.78 5.18 -11.79
CA GLY A 60 2.49 5.01 -13.04
C GLY A 60 2.80 3.54 -13.32
N GLU A 61 4.05 3.21 -13.58
CA GLU A 61 4.52 1.83 -13.81
C GLU A 61 4.89 1.08 -12.52
N ASN A 62 4.87 1.78 -11.38
CA ASN A 62 5.30 1.22 -10.10
C ASN A 62 4.12 0.80 -9.23
N ILE A 63 4.29 -0.33 -8.54
CA ILE A 63 3.42 -0.77 -7.47
C ILE A 63 4.14 -0.59 -6.13
N PHE A 64 3.46 0.05 -5.19
CA PHE A 64 3.94 0.26 -3.84
C PHE A 64 3.21 -0.66 -2.86
N LEU A 65 3.97 -1.54 -2.22
CA LEU A 65 3.50 -2.54 -1.29
C LEU A 65 3.83 -2.07 0.12
N TRP A 66 2.88 -1.45 0.80
CA TRP A 66 3.06 -0.97 2.16
C TRP A 66 2.66 -2.06 3.16
N ASN A 67 3.63 -2.70 3.79
CA ASN A 67 3.31 -3.78 4.72
C ASN A 67 2.82 -3.26 6.08
N ASP A 68 2.20 -4.17 6.85
CA ASP A 68 1.58 -3.86 8.14
C ASP A 68 2.55 -3.32 9.20
N LEU A 69 3.87 -3.47 9.00
CA LEU A 69 4.92 -3.06 9.94
C LEU A 69 5.77 -1.88 9.43
N GLY A 70 5.32 -1.23 8.34
CA GLY A 70 5.94 -0.01 7.79
C GLY A 70 7.20 -0.24 6.95
N ILE A 71 7.36 -1.43 6.38
CA ILE A 71 8.27 -1.64 5.25
C ILE A 71 7.48 -1.38 3.97
N VAL A 72 8.05 -0.59 3.07
CA VAL A 72 7.50 -0.29 1.76
C VAL A 72 8.38 -0.94 0.71
N THR A 73 7.78 -1.69 -0.20
CA THR A 73 8.45 -2.26 -1.36
C THR A 73 7.92 -1.58 -2.61
N CYS A 74 8.81 -1.05 -3.43
CA CYS A 74 8.49 -0.56 -4.76
C CYS A 74 8.93 -1.59 -5.80
N ALA A 75 8.03 -1.93 -6.72
CA ALA A 75 8.31 -2.87 -7.78
C ALA A 75 7.68 -2.40 -9.09
N ASN A 76 8.19 -2.85 -10.22
CA ASN A 76 7.54 -2.66 -11.50
C ASN A 76 6.25 -3.50 -11.56
N ALA A 77 5.12 -2.88 -11.83
CA ALA A 77 3.82 -3.53 -11.78
C ALA A 77 3.62 -4.61 -12.86
N ALA A 78 4.25 -4.46 -14.03
CA ALA A 78 4.12 -5.41 -15.13
C ALA A 78 4.98 -6.68 -14.92
N THR A 79 6.15 -6.55 -14.27
CA THR A 79 7.14 -7.62 -14.19
C THR A 79 7.36 -8.17 -12.77
N GLY A 80 6.90 -7.46 -11.75
CA GLY A 80 7.17 -7.78 -10.34
C GLY A 80 8.64 -7.54 -9.91
N LYS A 81 9.48 -6.97 -10.79
CA LYS A 81 10.87 -6.67 -10.45
C LYS A 81 10.91 -5.63 -9.34
N VAL A 82 11.44 -6.02 -8.18
CA VAL A 82 11.61 -5.12 -7.04
C VAL A 82 12.73 -4.13 -7.32
N HIS A 83 12.44 -2.84 -7.18
CA HIS A 83 13.41 -1.76 -7.27
C HIS A 83 14.10 -1.55 -5.93
N TRP A 84 13.31 -1.47 -4.85
CA TRP A 84 13.78 -1.34 -3.48
C TRP A 84 12.74 -1.87 -2.46
N SER A 85 13.19 -2.10 -1.23
CA SER A 85 12.35 -2.46 -0.10
C SER A 85 12.93 -1.83 1.16
N GLU A 86 12.31 -0.76 1.64
CA GLU A 86 12.86 0.12 2.68
C GLU A 86 11.88 0.34 3.83
N ARG A 87 12.41 0.68 4.99
CA ARG A 87 11.62 0.96 6.18
C ARG A 87 11.23 2.43 6.27
N ALA A 88 9.95 2.73 6.09
CA ALA A 88 9.43 4.09 6.15
C ALA A 88 9.35 4.63 7.60
N VAL A 89 9.09 3.77 8.59
CA VAL A 89 9.04 4.16 10.01
C VAL A 89 9.85 3.20 10.87
N ARG A 90 10.44 3.70 11.96
CA ARG A 90 11.23 2.87 12.90
C ARG A 90 10.38 1.77 13.53
N SER A 91 9.14 2.09 13.91
CA SER A 91 8.14 1.15 14.45
C SER A 91 6.76 1.70 14.18
N GLY A 92 5.81 0.85 13.83
CA GLY A 92 4.43 1.24 13.59
C GLY A 92 3.59 0.08 13.07
N LYS A 93 2.28 0.28 13.03
CA LYS A 93 1.32 -0.63 12.40
C LYS A 93 0.51 0.15 11.38
N PHE A 94 0.23 -0.47 10.26
CA PHE A 94 -0.54 0.13 9.17
C PHE A 94 -1.76 -0.73 8.85
N PHE A 95 -2.93 -0.15 8.98
CA PHE A 95 -4.21 -0.78 8.66
C PHE A 95 -4.89 -0.08 7.47
N GLY A 96 -4.73 1.23 7.36
CA GLY A 96 -5.13 2.00 6.19
C GLY A 96 -4.25 1.71 4.99
N SER A 97 -4.82 1.84 3.80
CA SER A 97 -4.08 1.72 2.54
C SER A 97 -3.35 3.02 2.19
N PRO A 98 -2.22 2.98 1.47
CA PRO A 98 -1.59 4.18 0.93
C PRO A 98 -2.47 4.81 -0.15
N VAL A 99 -2.41 6.13 -0.26
CA VAL A 99 -3.03 6.91 -1.33
C VAL A 99 -2.00 7.84 -1.96
N ALA A 100 -2.20 8.22 -3.22
CA ALA A 100 -1.29 9.13 -3.92
C ALA A 100 -1.99 10.42 -4.33
N ALA A 101 -1.29 11.53 -4.19
CA ALA A 101 -1.66 12.83 -4.73
C ALA A 101 -0.42 13.71 -4.94
N ASP A 102 -0.43 14.56 -5.97
CA ASP A 102 0.64 15.55 -6.25
C ASP A 102 2.05 14.94 -6.26
N GLY A 103 2.21 13.73 -6.81
CA GLY A 103 3.49 13.03 -6.87
C GLY A 103 3.98 12.43 -5.54
N ASN A 104 3.18 12.46 -4.49
CA ASN A 104 3.52 11.92 -3.18
C ASN A 104 2.58 10.78 -2.78
N ILE A 105 3.06 9.92 -1.89
CA ILE A 105 2.32 8.79 -1.31
C ILE A 105 2.10 9.06 0.18
N TYR A 106 0.87 8.93 0.63
CA TYR A 106 0.44 9.15 2.01
C TYR A 106 -0.11 7.86 2.61
N CYS A 107 0.33 7.50 3.81
CA CYS A 107 -0.21 6.35 4.53
C CYS A 107 -0.34 6.66 6.03
N ALA A 108 -1.50 6.31 6.61
CA ALA A 108 -1.77 6.52 8.03
C ALA A 108 -1.23 5.36 8.88
N GLU A 109 -0.37 5.69 9.84
CA GLU A 109 0.09 4.78 10.89
C GLU A 109 -0.93 4.73 12.04
N ALA A 110 -1.09 3.58 12.67
CA ALA A 110 -2.14 3.31 13.65
C ALA A 110 -2.17 4.25 14.87
N ARG A 111 -1.05 4.86 15.25
CA ARG A 111 -0.98 5.86 16.33
C ARG A 111 -1.30 7.28 15.88
N GLY A 112 -1.65 7.46 14.60
CA GLY A 112 -2.11 8.74 14.05
C GLY A 112 -1.09 9.51 13.24
N LYS A 113 0.03 8.93 12.89
CA LYS A 113 1.01 9.59 12.04
C LYS A 113 0.70 9.39 10.56
N ILE A 114 0.73 10.46 9.80
CA ILE A 114 0.68 10.40 8.34
C ILE A 114 2.11 10.40 7.82
N VAL A 115 2.52 9.29 7.27
CA VAL A 115 3.84 9.13 6.63
C VAL A 115 3.73 9.53 5.17
N VAL A 116 4.65 10.38 4.71
CA VAL A 116 4.68 10.88 3.33
C VAL A 116 5.96 10.41 2.66
N LEU A 117 5.82 9.72 1.53
CA LEU A 117 6.92 9.33 0.68
C LEU A 117 6.82 10.02 -0.69
N ARG A 118 7.95 10.18 -1.36
CA ARG A 118 7.99 10.52 -2.78
C ARG A 118 7.40 9.38 -3.63
N GLY A 119 6.65 9.72 -4.66
CA GLY A 119 5.96 8.76 -5.53
C GLY A 119 6.63 8.48 -6.89
N ASP A 120 7.85 8.99 -7.12
CA ASP A 120 8.57 8.88 -8.40
C ASP A 120 9.32 7.56 -8.62
N GLY A 121 9.24 6.63 -7.67
CA GLY A 121 9.88 5.32 -7.74
C GLY A 121 11.19 5.22 -6.96
N GLU A 122 11.75 6.32 -6.45
CA GLU A 122 12.87 6.33 -5.52
C GLU A 122 12.37 6.36 -4.07
N PHE A 123 13.17 5.82 -3.14
CA PHE A 123 12.80 5.88 -1.72
C PHE A 123 13.25 7.19 -1.10
N GLU A 124 12.29 8.05 -0.82
CA GLU A 124 12.50 9.27 -0.02
C GLU A 124 11.32 9.50 0.92
N LYS A 125 11.61 9.53 2.22
CA LYS A 125 10.62 9.95 3.21
C LYS A 125 10.63 11.46 3.35
N LEU A 126 9.55 12.11 2.91
CA LEU A 126 9.40 13.56 2.91
C LEU A 126 8.92 14.10 4.25
N ALA A 127 8.00 13.39 4.92
CA ALA A 127 7.43 13.85 6.18
C ALA A 127 6.85 12.71 7.03
N GLU A 128 6.63 13.03 8.31
CA GLU A 128 5.91 12.21 9.28
C GLU A 128 5.11 13.18 10.15
N ASN A 129 3.82 13.36 9.86
CA ASN A 129 2.95 14.34 10.52
C ASN A 129 2.06 13.64 11.53
N ASP A 130 2.10 14.08 12.79
CA ASP A 130 1.35 13.47 13.89
C ASP A 130 0.01 14.19 14.08
N LEU A 131 -1.10 13.44 14.01
CA LEU A 131 -2.44 13.94 14.28
C LEU A 131 -2.81 13.87 15.77
N GLY A 132 -1.95 13.26 16.61
CA GLY A 132 -2.16 13.14 18.06
C GLY A 132 -3.24 12.14 18.46
N GLU A 133 -3.81 11.37 17.54
CA GLU A 133 -4.91 10.45 17.78
C GLU A 133 -4.83 9.22 16.89
N GLN A 134 -5.22 8.04 17.41
CA GLN A 134 -5.17 6.78 16.66
C GLN A 134 -5.99 6.84 15.36
N CYS A 135 -5.42 6.28 14.29
CA CYS A 135 -6.01 6.25 12.97
C CYS A 135 -5.86 4.87 12.32
N HIS A 136 -6.98 4.26 11.94
CA HIS A 136 -7.00 3.00 11.19
C HIS A 136 -7.60 3.15 9.79
N SER A 137 -7.92 4.37 9.40
CA SER A 137 -8.56 4.65 8.11
C SER A 137 -7.55 4.87 6.99
N THR A 138 -7.99 4.62 5.78
CA THR A 138 -7.33 5.10 4.56
C THR A 138 -7.64 6.57 4.38
N PRO A 139 -6.66 7.47 4.17
CA PRO A 139 -6.93 8.86 3.81
C PRO A 139 -7.70 8.94 2.49
N ALA A 140 -8.58 9.94 2.37
CA ALA A 140 -9.23 10.29 1.11
C ALA A 140 -8.71 11.65 0.64
N ILE A 141 -8.42 11.81 -0.66
CA ILE A 141 -7.93 13.08 -1.21
C ILE A 141 -8.83 13.47 -2.37
N ALA A 142 -9.39 14.68 -2.29
CA ALA A 142 -10.24 15.25 -3.32
C ALA A 142 -10.09 16.78 -3.35
N ASN A 143 -10.01 17.36 -4.57
CA ASN A 143 -9.96 18.81 -4.77
C ASN A 143 -8.87 19.53 -3.96
N GLY A 144 -7.68 18.93 -3.83
CA GLY A 144 -6.56 19.49 -3.08
C GLY A 144 -6.70 19.40 -1.56
N VAL A 145 -7.70 18.71 -1.06
CA VAL A 145 -7.95 18.50 0.38
C VAL A 145 -7.78 17.03 0.73
N MET A 146 -7.02 16.76 1.79
CA MET A 146 -6.92 15.42 2.39
C MET A 146 -7.88 15.31 3.57
N TYR A 147 -8.70 14.28 3.57
CA TYR A 147 -9.60 13.93 4.66
C TYR A 147 -9.07 12.69 5.36
N VAL A 148 -8.86 12.78 6.67
CA VAL A 148 -8.38 11.67 7.50
C VAL A 148 -9.31 11.51 8.69
N ARG A 149 -9.90 10.33 8.82
CA ARG A 149 -10.69 9.98 9.99
C ARG A 149 -9.83 9.27 11.03
N THR A 150 -9.72 9.85 12.19
CA THR A 150 -9.18 9.22 13.39
C THR A 150 -10.31 8.61 14.23
N TYR A 151 -10.08 8.16 15.44
CA TYR A 151 -11.15 7.54 16.26
C TYR A 151 -12.26 8.53 16.61
N GLN A 152 -11.93 9.80 16.90
CA GLN A 152 -12.92 10.79 17.35
C GLN A 152 -13.08 11.95 16.36
N THR A 153 -12.08 12.19 15.50
CA THR A 153 -12.01 13.41 14.67
C THR A 153 -12.00 13.06 13.17
N LEU A 154 -12.64 13.89 12.38
CA LEU A 154 -12.46 13.95 10.92
C LEU A 154 -11.63 15.20 10.60
N TYR A 155 -10.38 15.00 10.18
CA TYR A 155 -9.50 16.08 9.75
C TYR A 155 -9.76 16.41 8.28
N SER A 156 -9.74 17.71 7.97
CA SER A 156 -9.72 18.28 6.62
C SER A 156 -8.45 19.12 6.51
N ILE A 157 -7.51 18.67 5.69
CA ILE A 157 -6.15 19.25 5.60
C ILE A 157 -5.97 19.74 4.16
N SER A 158 -5.75 21.04 4.00
CA SER A 158 -5.38 21.69 2.73
C SER A 158 -4.02 22.37 2.83
N LYS A 159 -3.45 22.71 1.69
CA LYS A 159 -2.30 23.62 1.61
C LYS A 159 -2.70 25.02 2.05
#